data_2b91841ba1da7c9e24ad5a95bd849c1f
#
_entry.id   2b91841ba1da7c9e24ad5a95bd849c1f
#
_cell.length_a   1.000
_cell.length_b   1.000
_cell.length_c   1.000
_cell.angle_alpha   90.00
_cell.angle_beta   90.00
_cell.angle_gamma   90.00
#
_symmetry.space_group_name_H-M   'P 1'
#
loop_
_entity.id
_entity.type
_entity.pdbx_description
1 polymer ?
#
loop_
_entity_poly.entity_id
_entity_poly.type
_entity_poly.pdbx_seq_one_letter_code
_entity_poly.pdbx_strand_id
1 'polypeptide(L)'
;QQAGLAVGAYIYSQATSKAEAIEEAEYVLELVKGYDIDMPIVLDYETYDGGRLDNAIEEKQLSAKQLNSIALAFCRTIEDAGYQAAVYGNYDMLMHHLDGVSLSKQTGIWTAQYNTFAEFTGYFQYWQCSESLQLDGTESKYVDRDFWYVPIGETGYTFAQNADERTSLEDCKVTLKKDSYHYLGKPVKAKIKIKNGLRTLRKGRDYNVCYINNTSKGESYAVVTGVGKYKDTISLKFTIK
;
A
#
# COMPACT_ATOMS: atom_id res chain seq x y z
N GLN A 1 -8.24 -15.01 -15.43
CA GLN A 1 -9.54 -15.52 -14.98
C GLN A 1 -9.69 -17.03 -15.20
N GLN A 2 -9.49 -17.57 -16.41
CA GLN A 2 -9.60 -19.02 -16.65
C GLN A 2 -8.65 -19.86 -15.78
N ALA A 3 -7.54 -19.29 -15.34
CA ALA A 3 -6.59 -19.92 -14.42
C ALA A 3 -6.95 -19.73 -12.93
N GLY A 4 -8.10 -19.13 -12.60
CA GLY A 4 -8.53 -18.84 -11.22
C GLY A 4 -7.79 -17.67 -10.57
N LEU A 5 -7.17 -16.80 -11.39
CA LEU A 5 -6.50 -15.60 -10.90
C LEU A 5 -7.47 -14.41 -10.86
N ALA A 6 -7.44 -13.64 -9.78
CA ALA A 6 -8.12 -12.35 -9.70
C ALA A 6 -7.43 -11.35 -10.64
N VAL A 7 -8.24 -10.52 -11.32
CA VAL A 7 -7.78 -9.61 -12.37
C VAL A 7 -8.22 -8.18 -12.04
N GLY A 8 -7.30 -7.24 -12.12
CA GLY A 8 -7.52 -5.80 -12.12
C GLY A 8 -7.04 -5.17 -13.42
N ALA A 9 -7.18 -3.86 -13.51
CA ALA A 9 -6.64 -3.08 -14.61
C ALA A 9 -5.97 -1.82 -14.06
N TYR A 10 -5.01 -1.26 -14.79
CA TYR A 10 -4.46 0.04 -14.46
C TYR A 10 -4.21 0.86 -15.73
N ILE A 11 -4.15 2.17 -15.55
CA ILE A 11 -3.75 3.10 -16.58
C ILE A 11 -2.62 3.99 -16.04
N TYR A 12 -1.52 4.05 -16.77
CA TYR A 12 -0.44 4.99 -16.50
C TYR A 12 -0.87 6.39 -16.91
N SER A 13 -0.97 7.30 -15.95
CA SER A 13 -1.57 8.61 -16.13
C SER A 13 -0.56 9.74 -16.01
N GLN A 14 -0.69 10.69 -16.94
CA GLN A 14 -0.03 11.99 -16.88
C GLN A 14 -1.08 13.14 -16.85
N ALA A 15 -2.27 12.85 -16.33
CA ALA A 15 -3.35 13.80 -16.24
C ALA A 15 -2.99 15.03 -15.36
N THR A 16 -3.16 16.22 -15.89
CA THR A 16 -2.95 17.49 -15.20
C THR A 16 -4.26 18.24 -14.95
N SER A 17 -5.39 17.65 -15.35
CA SER A 17 -6.72 18.17 -15.10
C SER A 17 -7.72 17.04 -14.75
N LYS A 18 -8.81 17.42 -14.08
CA LYS A 18 -9.90 16.48 -13.79
C LYS A 18 -10.58 15.96 -15.05
N ALA A 19 -10.66 16.78 -16.10
CA ALA A 19 -11.27 16.35 -17.35
C ALA A 19 -10.48 15.23 -17.99
N GLU A 20 -9.15 15.35 -18.03
CA GLU A 20 -8.28 14.29 -18.54
C GLU A 20 -8.38 13.01 -17.70
N ALA A 21 -8.40 13.13 -16.38
CA ALA A 21 -8.53 11.96 -15.50
C ALA A 21 -9.89 11.24 -15.69
N ILE A 22 -10.96 11.98 -15.98
CA ILE A 22 -12.27 11.42 -16.31
C ILE A 22 -12.21 10.71 -17.69
N GLU A 23 -11.60 11.33 -18.69
CA GLU A 23 -11.43 10.73 -20.01
C GLU A 23 -10.61 9.43 -19.94
N GLU A 24 -9.54 9.41 -19.14
CA GLU A 24 -8.74 8.20 -18.89
C GLU A 24 -9.57 7.11 -18.21
N ALA A 25 -10.40 7.47 -17.22
CA ALA A 25 -11.29 6.52 -16.55
C ALA A 25 -12.33 5.94 -17.51
N GLU A 26 -12.99 6.78 -18.31
CA GLU A 26 -13.96 6.35 -19.32
C GLU A 26 -13.31 5.44 -20.37
N TYR A 27 -12.09 5.73 -20.78
CA TYR A 27 -11.33 4.90 -21.70
C TYR A 27 -11.06 3.50 -21.13
N VAL A 28 -10.61 3.43 -19.88
CA VAL A 28 -10.37 2.12 -19.22
C VAL A 28 -11.68 1.37 -19.05
N LEU A 29 -12.77 2.03 -18.67
CA LEU A 29 -14.09 1.40 -18.53
C LEU A 29 -14.57 0.76 -19.84
N GLU A 30 -14.33 1.40 -20.98
CA GLU A 30 -14.67 0.80 -22.28
C GLU A 30 -13.80 -0.41 -22.60
N LEU A 31 -12.49 -0.39 -22.25
CA LEU A 31 -11.57 -1.51 -22.48
C LEU A 31 -11.89 -2.72 -21.61
N VAL A 32 -12.33 -2.52 -20.37
CA VAL A 32 -12.64 -3.64 -19.46
C VAL A 32 -14.05 -4.17 -19.61
N LYS A 33 -14.84 -3.56 -20.46
CA LYS A 33 -16.24 -3.95 -20.71
C LYS A 33 -16.32 -5.40 -21.21
N GLY A 34 -17.07 -6.21 -20.50
CA GLY A 34 -17.23 -7.63 -20.80
C GLY A 34 -16.20 -8.56 -20.16
N TYR A 35 -15.32 -8.01 -19.33
CA TYR A 35 -14.43 -8.80 -18.48
C TYR A 35 -14.92 -8.74 -17.02
N ASP A 36 -14.72 -9.85 -16.29
CA ASP A 36 -14.94 -9.87 -14.86
C ASP A 36 -13.72 -9.27 -14.16
N ILE A 37 -13.86 -8.09 -13.62
CA ILE A 37 -12.78 -7.38 -12.91
C ILE A 37 -12.99 -7.58 -11.41
N ASP A 38 -12.09 -8.37 -10.79
CA ASP A 38 -12.18 -8.76 -9.38
C ASP A 38 -11.40 -7.80 -8.45
N MET A 39 -10.41 -7.12 -9.01
CA MET A 39 -9.52 -6.20 -8.30
C MET A 39 -9.77 -4.77 -8.76
N PRO A 40 -9.25 -3.75 -8.07
CA PRO A 40 -9.46 -2.37 -8.48
C PRO A 40 -9.01 -2.05 -9.90
N ILE A 41 -9.64 -1.03 -10.48
CA ILE A 41 -9.11 -0.29 -11.61
C ILE A 41 -8.27 0.86 -11.04
N VAL A 42 -7.01 0.90 -11.40
CA VAL A 42 -6.00 1.72 -10.73
C VAL A 42 -5.53 2.86 -11.62
N LEU A 43 -5.53 4.07 -11.07
CA LEU A 43 -4.79 5.21 -11.61
C LEU A 43 -3.33 5.06 -11.19
N ASP A 44 -2.46 4.70 -12.12
CA ASP A 44 -1.02 4.69 -11.94
C ASP A 44 -0.49 6.12 -12.13
N TYR A 45 -0.30 6.83 -11.02
CA TYR A 45 -0.06 8.27 -11.00
C TYR A 45 1.36 8.57 -10.54
N GLU A 46 2.28 8.57 -11.49
CA GLU A 46 3.71 8.71 -11.27
C GLU A 46 4.34 9.79 -12.15
N THR A 47 5.40 10.41 -11.64
CA THR A 47 6.27 11.29 -12.41
C THR A 47 7.40 10.52 -13.08
N TYR A 48 7.90 11.05 -14.18
CA TYR A 48 9.18 10.69 -14.78
C TYR A 48 9.85 11.95 -15.32
N ASP A 49 11.16 11.95 -15.36
CA ASP A 49 11.98 13.09 -15.76
C ASP A 49 11.52 13.69 -17.10
N GLY A 50 11.14 14.96 -17.09
CA GLY A 50 10.60 15.67 -18.24
C GLY A 50 9.18 15.26 -18.63
N GLY A 51 8.50 14.46 -17.82
CA GLY A 51 7.09 14.12 -18.01
C GLY A 51 6.16 15.30 -17.85
N ARG A 52 4.96 15.19 -18.41
CA ARG A 52 3.97 16.27 -18.36
C ARG A 52 3.50 16.57 -16.94
N LEU A 53 3.27 15.51 -16.14
CA LEU A 53 2.89 15.63 -14.74
C LEU A 53 4.05 16.20 -13.91
N ASP A 54 5.26 15.72 -14.16
CA ASP A 54 6.48 16.17 -13.53
C ASP A 54 6.69 17.69 -13.74
N ASN A 55 6.69 18.13 -14.99
CA ASN A 55 6.79 19.55 -15.33
C ASN A 55 5.72 20.40 -14.63
N ALA A 56 4.45 19.94 -14.60
CA ALA A 56 3.38 20.67 -13.94
C ALA A 56 3.57 20.78 -12.42
N ILE A 57 4.21 19.81 -11.80
CA ILE A 57 4.56 19.80 -10.37
C ILE A 57 5.76 20.73 -10.12
N GLU A 58 6.85 20.57 -10.89
CA GLU A 58 8.08 21.36 -10.74
C GLU A 58 7.83 22.87 -10.95
N GLU A 59 7.03 23.22 -11.95
CA GLU A 59 6.63 24.59 -12.23
C GLU A 59 5.59 25.14 -11.25
N LYS A 60 5.21 24.34 -10.23
CA LYS A 60 4.19 24.69 -9.21
C LYS A 60 2.83 25.08 -9.79
N GLN A 61 2.48 24.54 -10.94
CA GLN A 61 1.17 24.73 -11.57
C GLN A 61 0.08 23.97 -10.81
N LEU A 62 0.44 22.83 -10.19
CA LEU A 62 -0.47 21.97 -9.45
C LEU A 62 -0.03 21.83 -7.98
N SER A 63 -0.94 22.14 -7.09
CA SER A 63 -0.81 21.86 -5.66
C SER A 63 -1.22 20.44 -5.31
N ALA A 64 -0.77 19.90 -4.17
CA ALA A 64 -1.20 18.59 -3.68
C ALA A 64 -2.73 18.42 -3.65
N LYS A 65 -3.47 19.48 -3.28
CA LYS A 65 -4.93 19.47 -3.28
C LYS A 65 -5.52 19.32 -4.69
N GLN A 66 -4.90 19.94 -5.69
CA GLN A 66 -5.34 19.81 -7.09
C GLN A 66 -5.02 18.42 -7.62
N LEU A 67 -3.83 17.91 -7.36
CA LEU A 67 -3.43 16.54 -7.71
C LEU A 67 -4.36 15.50 -7.08
N ASN A 68 -4.67 15.62 -5.79
CA ASN A 68 -5.68 14.76 -5.13
C ASN A 68 -7.05 14.87 -5.83
N SER A 69 -7.44 16.08 -6.22
CA SER A 69 -8.72 16.29 -6.91
C SER A 69 -8.77 15.64 -8.30
N ILE A 70 -7.64 15.58 -8.99
CA ILE A 70 -7.49 14.90 -10.29
C ILE A 70 -7.60 13.37 -10.08
N ALA A 71 -6.81 12.83 -9.16
CA ALA A 71 -6.86 11.41 -8.82
C ALA A 71 -8.27 10.95 -8.37
N LEU A 72 -8.93 11.74 -7.52
CA LEU A 72 -10.30 11.45 -7.09
C LEU A 72 -11.34 11.56 -8.21
N ALA A 73 -11.11 12.40 -9.23
CA ALA A 73 -12.02 12.46 -10.37
C ALA A 73 -11.99 11.13 -11.16
N PHE A 74 -10.80 10.56 -11.39
CA PHE A 74 -10.66 9.22 -11.94
C PHE A 74 -11.39 8.18 -11.08
N CYS A 75 -11.02 8.10 -9.79
CA CYS A 75 -11.55 7.08 -8.89
C CYS A 75 -13.09 7.10 -8.82
N ARG A 76 -13.70 8.28 -8.72
CA ARG A 76 -15.16 8.41 -8.69
C ARG A 76 -15.83 7.96 -9.98
N THR A 77 -15.24 8.26 -11.13
CA THR A 77 -15.76 7.78 -12.42
C THR A 77 -15.76 6.26 -12.48
N ILE A 78 -14.70 5.62 -11.98
CA ILE A 78 -14.59 4.16 -11.89
C ILE A 78 -15.62 3.59 -10.88
N GLU A 79 -15.76 4.21 -9.71
CA GLU A 79 -16.68 3.79 -8.66
C GLU A 79 -18.14 3.96 -9.07
N ASP A 80 -18.48 5.05 -9.75
CA ASP A 80 -19.82 5.31 -10.30
C ASP A 80 -20.22 4.28 -11.36
N ALA A 81 -19.26 3.67 -12.03
CA ALA A 81 -19.48 2.55 -12.95
C ALA A 81 -19.58 1.18 -12.26
N GLY A 82 -19.46 1.13 -10.93
CA GLY A 82 -19.63 -0.09 -10.11
C GLY A 82 -18.34 -0.88 -9.88
N TYR A 83 -17.18 -0.36 -10.24
CA TYR A 83 -15.89 -0.99 -9.96
C TYR A 83 -15.23 -0.40 -8.72
N GLN A 84 -14.28 -1.13 -8.17
CA GLN A 84 -13.38 -0.59 -7.15
C GLN A 84 -12.30 0.26 -7.81
N ALA A 85 -11.91 1.35 -7.16
CA ALA A 85 -10.83 2.21 -7.63
C ALA A 85 -9.69 2.28 -6.64
N ALA A 86 -8.48 2.52 -7.15
CA ALA A 86 -7.31 2.84 -6.33
C ALA A 86 -6.38 3.79 -7.06
N VAL A 87 -5.50 4.44 -6.31
CA VAL A 87 -4.39 5.22 -6.83
C VAL A 87 -3.09 4.50 -6.50
N TYR A 88 -2.30 4.19 -7.51
CA TYR A 88 -0.93 3.72 -7.35
C TYR A 88 0.02 4.92 -7.45
N GLY A 89 1.03 4.89 -6.63
CA GLY A 89 2.14 5.83 -6.68
C GLY A 89 3.27 5.37 -5.77
N ASN A 90 4.48 5.82 -6.10
CA ASN A 90 5.62 5.60 -5.24
C ASN A 90 5.54 6.46 -3.97
N TYR A 91 6.41 6.17 -3.01
CA TYR A 91 6.47 6.89 -1.74
C TYR A 91 6.63 8.41 -1.92
N ASP A 92 7.48 8.83 -2.86
CA ASP A 92 7.73 10.24 -3.12
C ASP A 92 6.47 10.94 -3.62
N MET A 93 5.79 10.35 -4.60
CA MET A 93 4.53 10.88 -5.12
C MET A 93 3.47 11.01 -4.04
N LEU A 94 3.28 9.96 -3.22
CA LEU A 94 2.25 9.93 -2.19
C LEU A 94 2.52 10.87 -1.01
N MET A 95 3.80 11.08 -0.64
CA MET A 95 4.16 11.84 0.55
C MET A 95 4.57 13.28 0.29
N HIS A 96 5.11 13.59 -0.89
CA HIS A 96 5.69 14.90 -1.17
C HIS A 96 4.93 15.68 -2.25
N HIS A 97 4.22 15.01 -3.14
CA HIS A 97 3.47 15.67 -4.22
C HIS A 97 1.96 15.62 -4.00
N LEU A 98 1.42 14.48 -3.60
CA LEU A 98 0.04 14.32 -3.13
C LEU A 98 -0.08 14.62 -1.63
N ASP A 99 -1.27 14.95 -1.17
CA ASP A 99 -1.67 14.72 0.21
C ASP A 99 -2.19 13.29 0.32
N GLY A 100 -1.25 12.33 0.28
CA GLY A 100 -1.57 10.91 0.22
C GLY A 100 -2.33 10.42 1.46
N VAL A 101 -2.04 10.99 2.64
CA VAL A 101 -2.77 10.63 3.87
C VAL A 101 -4.23 11.05 3.80
N SER A 102 -4.53 12.22 3.24
CA SER A 102 -5.91 12.66 3.01
C SER A 102 -6.58 11.87 1.89
N LEU A 103 -5.84 11.56 0.83
CA LEU A 103 -6.32 10.76 -0.30
C LEU A 103 -6.69 9.35 0.14
N SER A 104 -5.88 8.72 0.98
CA SER A 104 -6.08 7.36 1.49
C SER A 104 -7.34 7.16 2.33
N LYS A 105 -7.98 8.24 2.76
CA LYS A 105 -9.28 8.21 3.46
C LYS A 105 -10.46 8.24 2.50
N GLN A 106 -10.23 8.42 1.22
CA GLN A 106 -11.27 8.66 0.22
C GLN A 106 -11.28 7.63 -0.91
N THR A 107 -10.14 6.97 -1.15
CA THR A 107 -10.02 5.93 -2.19
C THR A 107 -8.91 4.94 -1.82
N GLY A 108 -8.79 3.87 -2.60
CA GLY A 108 -7.75 2.88 -2.47
C GLY A 108 -6.35 3.44 -2.74
N ILE A 109 -5.38 2.93 -2.00
CA ILE A 109 -3.97 3.23 -2.25
C ILE A 109 -3.19 1.94 -2.46
N TRP A 110 -2.40 1.96 -3.54
CA TRP A 110 -1.37 0.99 -3.83
C TRP A 110 -0.02 1.72 -3.79
N THR A 111 0.70 1.58 -2.71
CA THR A 111 1.99 2.25 -2.55
C THR A 111 3.13 1.39 -3.09
N ALA A 112 4.02 2.01 -3.87
CA ALA A 112 5.27 1.38 -4.28
C ALA A 112 6.42 1.91 -3.42
N GLN A 113 7.11 0.98 -2.78
CA GLN A 113 8.32 1.27 -2.04
C GLN A 113 9.14 -0.02 -1.90
N TYR A 114 10.27 -0.10 -2.59
CA TYR A 114 11.14 -1.28 -2.67
C TYR A 114 12.00 -1.39 -1.42
N ASN A 115 11.36 -1.71 -0.31
CA ASN A 115 11.97 -1.74 1.01
C ASN A 115 11.46 -2.97 1.79
N THR A 116 11.94 -3.14 3.01
CA THR A 116 11.51 -4.21 3.92
C THR A 116 10.16 -3.94 4.58
N PHE A 117 9.65 -2.72 4.48
CA PHE A 117 8.34 -2.28 4.94
C PHE A 117 7.93 -1.01 4.17
N ALA A 118 6.63 -0.75 4.08
CA ALA A 118 6.11 0.50 3.54
C ALA A 118 6.16 1.58 4.63
N GLU A 119 6.77 2.73 4.30
CA GLU A 119 6.87 3.89 5.21
C GLU A 119 5.70 4.87 5.03
N PHE A 120 4.86 4.65 4.03
CA PHE A 120 3.67 5.46 3.83
C PHE A 120 2.78 5.44 5.06
N THR A 121 2.44 6.61 5.58
CA THR A 121 1.72 6.77 6.86
C THR A 121 0.21 6.82 6.72
N GLY A 122 -0.32 6.85 5.49
CA GLY A 122 -1.74 6.75 5.19
C GLY A 122 -2.23 5.29 5.17
N TYR A 123 -3.52 5.12 4.90
CA TYR A 123 -4.09 3.78 4.69
C TYR A 123 -3.70 3.28 3.29
N PHE A 124 -3.30 2.02 3.18
CA PHE A 124 -3.05 1.38 1.89
C PHE A 124 -3.48 -0.09 1.93
N GLN A 125 -3.89 -0.62 0.79
CA GLN A 125 -4.33 -1.99 0.63
C GLN A 125 -3.32 -2.82 -0.11
N TYR A 126 -2.54 -2.17 -0.96
CA TYR A 126 -1.55 -2.83 -1.79
C TYR A 126 -0.21 -2.18 -1.56
N TRP A 127 0.81 -3.00 -1.50
CA TRP A 127 2.19 -2.55 -1.38
C TRP A 127 3.07 -3.32 -2.35
N GLN A 128 3.54 -2.64 -3.40
CA GLN A 128 4.58 -3.15 -4.28
C GLN A 128 5.93 -3.04 -3.56
N CYS A 129 6.45 -4.17 -3.15
CA CYS A 129 7.66 -4.21 -2.31
C CYS A 129 8.92 -4.57 -3.11
N SER A 130 8.79 -4.94 -4.36
CA SER A 130 9.89 -5.27 -5.27
C SER A 130 9.42 -5.26 -6.71
N GLU A 131 10.31 -4.90 -7.62
CA GLU A 131 10.18 -4.98 -9.09
C GLU A 131 11.13 -6.02 -9.69
N SER A 132 11.77 -6.84 -8.87
CA SER A 132 12.87 -7.71 -9.30
C SER A 132 12.71 -9.16 -8.82
N LEU A 133 11.48 -9.59 -8.56
CA LEU A 133 11.21 -10.99 -8.22
C LEU A 133 11.46 -11.87 -9.46
N GLN A 134 12.27 -12.92 -9.29
CA GLN A 134 12.40 -13.97 -10.29
C GLN A 134 11.38 -15.06 -9.97
N LEU A 135 10.57 -15.40 -10.96
CA LEU A 135 9.56 -16.43 -10.83
C LEU A 135 9.69 -17.43 -11.95
N ASP A 136 9.90 -18.70 -11.62
CA ASP A 136 10.02 -19.78 -12.59
C ASP A 136 8.71 -19.91 -13.40
N GLY A 137 8.86 -20.08 -14.72
CA GLY A 137 7.73 -20.24 -15.62
C GLY A 137 7.17 -18.92 -16.19
N THR A 138 7.76 -17.77 -15.87
CA THR A 138 7.44 -16.50 -16.53
C THR A 138 8.41 -16.22 -17.67
N GLU A 139 7.92 -15.56 -18.75
CA GLU A 139 8.77 -15.10 -19.86
C GLU A 139 9.62 -13.88 -19.44
N SER A 140 9.12 -13.09 -18.53
CA SER A 140 9.83 -11.94 -17.97
C SER A 140 10.92 -12.41 -17.02
N LYS A 141 12.10 -11.81 -17.13
CA LYS A 141 13.21 -12.04 -16.20
C LYS A 141 12.87 -11.61 -14.78
N TYR A 142 12.09 -10.56 -14.64
CA TYR A 142 11.65 -9.99 -13.37
C TYR A 142 10.16 -9.69 -13.43
N VAL A 143 9.50 -9.85 -12.31
CA VAL A 143 8.10 -9.49 -12.09
C VAL A 143 7.99 -8.73 -10.79
N ASP A 144 6.96 -7.91 -10.68
CA ASP A 144 6.67 -7.18 -9.46
C ASP A 144 6.18 -8.13 -8.37
N ARG A 145 6.42 -7.75 -7.13
CA ARG A 145 5.91 -8.46 -5.97
C ARG A 145 5.17 -7.51 -5.07
N ASP A 146 3.94 -7.90 -4.80
CA ASP A 146 3.02 -7.12 -4.02
C ASP A 146 2.50 -7.86 -2.79
N PHE A 147 2.17 -7.10 -1.77
CA PHE A 147 1.34 -7.55 -0.67
C PHE A 147 -0.05 -6.94 -0.82
N TRP A 148 -1.04 -7.80 -0.77
CA TRP A 148 -2.42 -7.39 -0.66
C TRP A 148 -2.92 -7.68 0.76
N TYR A 149 -3.39 -6.65 1.45
CA TYR A 149 -3.78 -6.72 2.86
C TYR A 149 -5.27 -7.01 3.07
N VAL A 150 -6.02 -7.19 2.00
CA VAL A 150 -7.45 -7.48 2.01
C VAL A 150 -7.71 -8.87 1.44
N PRO A 151 -8.56 -9.71 2.06
CA PRO A 151 -8.91 -11.00 1.50
C PRO A 151 -9.61 -10.86 0.15
N ILE A 152 -9.27 -11.74 -0.81
CA ILE A 152 -9.98 -11.87 -2.09
C ILE A 152 -11.43 -12.24 -1.80
N GLY A 153 -12.38 -11.53 -2.42
CA GLY A 153 -13.81 -11.81 -2.32
C GLY A 153 -14.54 -11.10 -1.19
N GLU A 154 -13.91 -10.27 -0.38
CA GLU A 154 -14.62 -9.30 0.45
C GLU A 154 -15.12 -8.17 -0.46
N THR A 155 -16.32 -8.37 -1.04
CA THR A 155 -17.03 -7.33 -1.78
C THR A 155 -17.56 -6.29 -0.79
N GLY A 156 -17.30 -5.03 -1.04
CA GLY A 156 -17.81 -3.93 -0.22
C GLY A 156 -16.74 -3.18 0.53
N TYR A 157 -15.58 -3.03 -0.05
CA TYR A 157 -14.57 -2.12 0.44
C TYR A 157 -15.04 -0.67 0.23
N THR A 158 -15.80 -0.18 1.18
CA THR A 158 -16.02 1.26 1.31
C THR A 158 -14.93 1.80 2.23
N PHE A 159 -13.94 2.46 1.66
CA PHE A 159 -12.76 2.99 2.35
C PHE A 159 -13.06 3.76 3.62
N ALA A 160 -14.17 4.48 3.65
CA ALA A 160 -14.52 5.34 4.76
C ALA A 160 -15.14 4.62 5.98
N GLN A 161 -15.65 3.39 5.83
CA GLN A 161 -16.42 2.74 6.91
C GLN A 161 -15.68 1.57 7.57
N ASN A 162 -14.79 0.86 6.86
CA ASN A 162 -14.14 -0.34 7.43
C ASN A 162 -12.80 -0.06 8.11
N ALA A 163 -12.20 1.10 7.88
CA ALA A 163 -10.95 1.47 8.57
C ALA A 163 -11.16 1.66 10.09
N ASP A 164 -12.37 2.05 10.51
CA ASP A 164 -12.66 2.32 11.91
C ASP A 164 -13.08 1.07 12.72
N GLU A 165 -13.53 0.00 12.07
CA GLU A 165 -13.93 -1.23 12.77
C GLU A 165 -12.76 -2.16 13.14
N ARG A 166 -11.61 -1.99 12.53
CA ARG A 166 -10.44 -2.78 12.89
C ARG A 166 -9.86 -2.31 14.22
N THR A 167 -9.50 -3.26 15.06
CA THR A 167 -8.83 -2.96 16.32
C THR A 167 -7.44 -2.40 16.06
N SER A 168 -7.12 -1.24 16.61
CA SER A 168 -5.75 -0.70 16.57
C SER A 168 -4.78 -1.60 17.32
N LEU A 169 -3.59 -1.80 16.77
CA LEU A 169 -2.51 -2.46 17.52
C LEU A 169 -2.06 -1.63 18.72
N GLU A 170 -2.30 -0.32 18.73
CA GLU A 170 -2.03 0.56 19.86
C GLU A 170 -2.92 0.23 21.08
N ASP A 171 -4.14 -0.28 20.84
CA ASP A 171 -5.07 -0.75 21.89
C ASP A 171 -4.70 -2.14 22.39
N CYS A 172 -3.72 -2.80 21.76
CA CYS A 172 -3.28 -4.13 22.12
C CYS A 172 -2.09 -4.09 23.10
N LYS A 173 -2.01 -5.08 23.97
CA LYS A 173 -0.82 -5.26 24.81
C LYS A 173 0.30 -5.88 23.98
N VAL A 174 1.28 -5.07 23.61
CA VAL A 174 2.45 -5.49 22.82
C VAL A 174 3.67 -5.58 23.72
N THR A 175 4.41 -6.68 23.64
CA THR A 175 5.58 -6.92 24.49
C THR A 175 6.69 -7.60 23.69
N LEU A 176 7.92 -7.11 23.87
CA LEU A 176 9.13 -7.85 23.51
C LEU A 176 9.43 -8.90 24.59
N LYS A 177 9.87 -10.08 24.15
CA LYS A 177 10.32 -11.12 25.11
C LYS A 177 11.63 -10.71 25.78
N LYS A 178 12.49 -9.96 25.06
CA LYS A 178 13.74 -9.35 25.53
C LYS A 178 13.92 -8.03 24.81
N ASP A 179 14.52 -7.07 25.48
CA ASP A 179 14.89 -5.76 24.96
C ASP A 179 16.35 -5.66 24.51
N SER A 180 17.14 -6.72 24.75
CA SER A 180 18.55 -6.80 24.42
C SER A 180 18.96 -8.18 23.95
N TYR A 181 19.81 -8.22 22.94
CA TYR A 181 20.32 -9.43 22.28
C TYR A 181 21.82 -9.30 22.02
N HIS A 182 22.56 -10.42 22.04
CA HIS A 182 23.96 -10.46 21.59
C HIS A 182 24.00 -10.67 20.07
N TYR A 183 24.92 -9.96 19.41
CA TYR A 183 25.17 -10.14 17.99
C TYR A 183 25.95 -11.45 17.75
N LEU A 184 25.41 -12.32 16.95
CA LEU A 184 25.98 -13.63 16.62
C LEU A 184 26.29 -13.78 15.11
N GLY A 185 26.54 -12.68 14.42
CA GLY A 185 26.83 -12.68 12.97
C GLY A 185 25.62 -12.96 12.07
N LYS A 186 24.41 -12.94 12.62
CA LYS A 186 23.15 -13.18 11.89
C LYS A 186 22.11 -12.13 12.27
N PRO A 187 21.15 -11.84 11.38
CA PRO A 187 20.06 -10.91 11.68
C PRO A 187 19.30 -11.32 12.96
N VAL A 188 19.19 -10.39 13.89
CA VAL A 188 18.48 -10.61 15.15
C VAL A 188 16.98 -10.35 14.95
N LYS A 189 16.15 -11.34 15.28
CA LYS A 189 14.68 -11.23 15.21
C LYS A 189 14.11 -11.30 16.62
N ALA A 190 13.82 -10.13 17.19
CA ALA A 190 13.23 -10.03 18.53
C ALA A 190 11.86 -10.74 18.58
N LYS A 191 11.63 -11.55 19.61
CA LYS A 191 10.35 -12.24 19.78
C LYS A 191 9.31 -11.28 20.38
N ILE A 192 8.19 -11.14 19.69
CA ILE A 192 7.10 -10.25 20.05
C ILE A 192 5.89 -11.09 20.47
N LYS A 193 5.17 -10.61 21.45
CA LYS A 193 3.87 -11.15 21.85
C LYS A 193 2.85 -10.03 21.88
N ILE A 194 1.73 -10.23 21.19
CA ILE A 194 0.64 -9.26 21.12
C ILE A 194 -0.63 -9.91 21.64
N LYS A 195 -1.34 -9.19 22.49
CA LYS A 195 -2.63 -9.62 23.04
C LYS A 195 -3.68 -8.52 22.87
N ASN A 196 -4.85 -8.92 22.38
CA ASN A 196 -6.08 -8.14 22.46
C ASN A 196 -6.97 -8.80 23.52
N GLY A 197 -7.04 -8.20 24.72
CA GLY A 197 -7.67 -8.81 25.87
C GLY A 197 -7.04 -10.19 26.19
N LEU A 198 -7.86 -11.22 26.21
CA LEU A 198 -7.43 -12.62 26.46
C LEU A 198 -6.84 -13.31 25.23
N ARG A 199 -7.09 -12.78 24.02
CA ARG A 199 -6.66 -13.38 22.76
C ARG A 199 -5.21 -13.03 22.45
N THR A 200 -4.39 -14.04 22.17
CA THR A 200 -3.04 -13.84 21.61
C THR A 200 -3.11 -13.78 20.09
N LEU A 201 -2.57 -12.70 19.50
CA LEU A 201 -2.53 -12.50 18.07
C LEU A 201 -1.49 -13.41 17.40
N ARG A 202 -1.71 -13.76 16.13
CA ARG A 202 -0.86 -14.64 15.34
C ARG A 202 -0.21 -13.88 14.20
N LYS A 203 1.13 -13.99 14.11
CA LYS A 203 1.90 -13.45 12.98
C LYS A 203 1.43 -14.08 11.66
N GLY A 204 1.35 -13.27 10.61
CA GLY A 204 0.90 -13.68 9.29
C GLY A 204 -0.62 -13.70 9.10
N ARG A 205 -1.40 -13.63 10.20
CA ARG A 205 -2.86 -13.58 10.17
C ARG A 205 -3.44 -12.31 10.78
N ASP A 206 -2.90 -11.90 11.92
CA ASP A 206 -3.39 -10.78 12.71
C ASP A 206 -2.40 -9.59 12.66
N TYR A 207 -1.13 -9.85 12.36
CA TYR A 207 -0.07 -8.85 12.21
C TYR A 207 1.13 -9.40 11.44
N ASN A 208 1.90 -8.51 10.84
CA ASN A 208 3.21 -8.78 10.26
C ASN A 208 4.31 -8.11 11.08
N VAL A 209 5.56 -8.54 10.91
CA VAL A 209 6.73 -7.95 11.56
C VAL A 209 7.87 -7.86 10.58
N CYS A 210 8.44 -6.66 10.46
CA CYS A 210 9.74 -6.45 9.86
C CYS A 210 10.72 -5.91 10.90
N TYR A 211 12.01 -5.89 10.56
CA TYR A 211 13.07 -5.48 11.49
C TYR A 211 13.98 -4.47 10.80
N ILE A 212 14.33 -3.41 11.52
CA ILE A 212 15.23 -2.35 11.06
C ILE A 212 16.52 -2.45 11.87
N ASN A 213 17.67 -2.25 11.19
CA ASN A 213 19.01 -2.24 11.78
C ASN A 213 19.35 -3.52 12.57
N ASN A 214 18.74 -4.65 12.23
CA ASN A 214 18.87 -5.88 12.99
C ASN A 214 20.08 -6.76 12.58
N THR A 215 20.97 -6.23 11.77
CA THR A 215 22.17 -6.93 11.23
C THR A 215 23.49 -6.44 11.81
N SER A 216 23.46 -5.47 12.72
CA SER A 216 24.64 -4.88 13.36
C SER A 216 24.38 -4.55 14.83
N LYS A 217 25.44 -4.30 15.60
CA LYS A 217 25.33 -3.79 16.96
C LYS A 217 24.73 -2.39 16.99
N GLY A 218 23.92 -2.11 17.97
CA GLY A 218 23.28 -0.82 18.17
C GLY A 218 21.77 -0.90 18.39
N GLU A 219 21.09 0.19 18.17
CA GLU A 219 19.64 0.29 18.27
C GLU A 219 18.98 -0.35 17.05
N SER A 220 17.99 -1.17 17.33
CA SER A 220 17.24 -1.92 16.32
C SER A 220 15.75 -1.81 16.63
N TYR A 221 14.93 -1.98 15.61
CA TYR A 221 13.48 -1.87 15.75
C TYR A 221 12.78 -3.09 15.16
N ALA A 222 11.72 -3.52 15.85
CA ALA A 222 10.75 -4.43 15.30
C ALA A 222 9.48 -3.63 14.97
N VAL A 223 9.18 -3.48 13.70
CA VAL A 223 8.01 -2.78 13.19
C VAL A 223 6.91 -3.79 12.98
N VAL A 224 5.81 -3.60 13.68
CA VAL A 224 4.66 -4.50 13.67
C VAL A 224 3.49 -3.80 13.01
N THR A 225 2.98 -4.36 11.93
CA THR A 225 1.85 -3.83 11.18
C THR A 225 0.66 -4.76 11.33
N GLY A 226 -0.48 -4.20 11.72
CA GLY A 226 -1.76 -4.92 11.82
C GLY A 226 -2.25 -5.37 10.45
N VAL A 227 -2.84 -6.57 10.39
CA VAL A 227 -3.47 -7.11 9.17
C VAL A 227 -4.79 -7.79 9.53
N GLY A 228 -5.65 -7.97 8.55
CA GLY A 228 -6.99 -8.54 8.75
C GLY A 228 -7.85 -7.67 9.65
N LYS A 229 -8.20 -8.16 10.83
CA LYS A 229 -9.02 -7.44 11.82
C LYS A 229 -8.28 -6.38 12.62
N TYR A 230 -6.99 -6.18 12.37
CA TYR A 230 -6.14 -5.24 13.09
C TYR A 230 -5.58 -4.20 12.12
N LYS A 231 -5.36 -2.99 12.64
CA LYS A 231 -4.81 -1.84 11.92
C LYS A 231 -3.64 -1.22 12.68
N ASP A 232 -3.05 -0.23 12.07
CA ASP A 232 -1.93 0.59 12.57
C ASP A 232 -0.60 -0.15 12.65
N THR A 233 0.45 0.63 12.80
CA THR A 233 1.82 0.14 12.88
C THR A 233 2.47 0.65 14.14
N ILE A 234 3.08 -0.27 14.89
CA ILE A 234 3.84 0.05 16.11
C ILE A 234 5.29 -0.37 15.95
N SER A 235 6.17 0.47 16.47
CA SER A 235 7.61 0.23 16.47
C SER A 235 8.10 -0.10 17.87
N LEU A 236 8.82 -1.22 18.01
CA LEU A 236 9.37 -1.69 19.28
C LEU A 236 10.89 -1.67 19.21
N LYS A 237 11.49 -0.81 20.03
CA LYS A 237 12.94 -0.67 20.11
C LYS A 237 13.56 -1.84 20.91
N PHE A 238 14.67 -2.36 20.41
CA PHE A 238 15.55 -3.29 21.13
C PHE A 238 17.02 -3.00 20.81
N THR A 239 17.94 -3.53 21.62
CA THR A 239 19.36 -3.28 21.46
C THR A 239 20.11 -4.56 21.09
N ILE A 240 21.05 -4.48 20.15
CA ILE A 240 22.00 -5.53 19.82
C ILE A 240 23.37 -5.14 20.38
N LYS A 241 23.94 -5.97 21.25
CA LYS A 241 25.22 -5.76 21.93
C LYS A 241 26.35 -6.58 21.31
#